data_2565cf0476f7b61cc29169f22dc92615
#
_entry.id   2565cf0476f7b61cc29169f22dc92615
#
_cell.length_a   1.000
_cell.length_b   1.000
_cell.length_c   1.000
_cell.angle_alpha   90.00
_cell.angle_beta   90.00
_cell.angle_gamma   90.00
#
_symmetry.space_group_name_H-M   'P 1'
#
loop_
_entity.id
_entity.type
_entity.pdbx_description
1 polymer ?
#
loop_
_entity_poly.entity_id
_entity_poly.type
_entity_poly.pdbx_seq_one_letter_code
_entity_poly.pdbx_strand_id
1 'polypeptide(L)'
;LVFGVVGEVHLVGSVASIEHELSPARWAMCPVDRYSWRFMDQVPFSKLSIFFPMWNEQEYIGRAINAGRRACLDLVAAGEIADYELIIVDDASTDDTAQIADRLTEEDSHIRVVHHPVNRKLGGSIKTGFAAATGDLVLYTDADLPFDFAELTKAIRIMRLYESDIVSAYRHDRTEEGSSRAIYTLIYNFLIRMMFGVKMRDINFAFKLCKRNIFERIELKSEGSFIDAELVIRAKKLGYTVTQFGVDYFPRTRGESTLSSPSIIIKILREMRQLRSELLRITKVV
;
A
#
# COMPACT_ATOMS: atom_id res chain seq x y z
N LEU A 1 9.89 -50.28 40.25
CA LEU A 1 11.11 -51.07 40.19
C LEU A 1 12.15 -50.30 39.41
N VAL A 2 13.02 -49.47 39.96
CA VAL A 2 14.14 -49.66 40.85
C VAL A 2 15.46 -50.00 40.09
N PHE A 3 16.45 -49.20 40.45
CA PHE A 3 17.89 -49.25 40.23
C PHE A 3 18.40 -48.60 38.91
N GLY A 4 19.21 -47.60 38.90
CA GLY A 4 20.31 -47.20 39.81
C GLY A 4 21.66 -47.55 39.18
N VAL A 5 22.49 -46.60 38.98
CA VAL A 5 23.90 -46.63 39.36
C VAL A 5 24.63 -45.38 38.86
N VAL A 6 25.23 -44.74 39.79
CA VAL A 6 26.21 -43.66 39.82
C VAL A 6 27.49 -44.08 39.11
N GLY A 7 28.15 -43.18 38.45
CA GLY A 7 29.50 -43.31 37.95
C GLY A 7 30.18 -41.94 37.86
N GLU A 8 30.77 -41.47 38.95
CA GLU A 8 31.75 -40.37 38.96
C GLU A 8 32.98 -40.76 38.16
N VAL A 9 33.40 -39.91 37.26
CA VAL A 9 34.76 -39.95 36.69
C VAL A 9 35.43 -38.62 37.00
N HIS A 10 36.29 -38.63 37.99
CA HIS A 10 37.29 -37.59 38.21
C HIS A 10 38.29 -37.58 37.07
N LEU A 11 38.44 -36.48 36.39
CA LEU A 11 39.63 -36.14 35.61
C LEU A 11 40.15 -34.79 36.09
N VAL A 12 41.22 -34.89 36.89
CA VAL A 12 42.11 -33.80 37.24
C VAL A 12 42.93 -33.48 35.98
N GLY A 13 42.78 -32.31 35.43
CA GLY A 13 43.58 -31.82 34.32
C GLY A 13 43.74 -30.30 34.44
N SER A 14 44.95 -29.92 34.79
CA SER A 14 45.53 -28.59 34.92
C SER A 14 44.93 -27.55 33.95
N VAL A 15 44.35 -26.48 34.51
CA VAL A 15 44.03 -25.24 33.77
C VAL A 15 45.33 -24.44 33.69
N ALA A 16 46.01 -24.56 32.57
CA ALA A 16 47.05 -23.62 32.20
C ALA A 16 46.41 -22.39 31.56
N SER A 17 46.69 -21.26 32.16
CA SER A 17 46.31 -19.90 31.76
C SER A 17 46.60 -19.64 30.29
N ILE A 18 45.56 -19.36 29.52
CA ILE A 18 45.65 -18.62 28.25
C ILE A 18 44.87 -17.33 28.44
N GLU A 19 45.51 -16.37 29.12
CA GLU A 19 45.18 -14.97 29.00
C GLU A 19 45.71 -14.50 27.63
N HIS A 20 44.88 -14.60 26.60
CA HIS A 20 45.11 -13.86 25.38
C HIS A 20 44.19 -12.61 25.42
N GLU A 21 44.85 -11.48 25.55
CA GLU A 21 44.35 -10.12 25.43
C GLU A 21 43.32 -10.01 24.28
N LEU A 22 42.03 -10.01 24.60
CA LEU A 22 41.00 -9.54 23.70
C LEU A 22 40.84 -8.04 23.95
N SER A 23 41.52 -7.26 23.11
CA SER A 23 41.35 -5.81 23.04
C SER A 23 39.88 -5.44 22.95
N PRO A 24 39.38 -4.48 23.78
CA PRO A 24 37.99 -4.02 23.74
C PRO A 24 37.56 -3.31 22.44
N ALA A 25 38.52 -3.08 21.53
CA ALA A 25 38.30 -2.28 20.32
C ALA A 25 37.67 -3.05 19.14
N ARG A 26 37.37 -4.34 19.26
CA ARG A 26 36.87 -5.16 18.13
C ARG A 26 35.36 -5.38 18.10
N TRP A 27 34.60 -4.91 19.09
CA TRP A 27 33.14 -4.99 19.14
C TRP A 27 32.43 -3.71 18.68
N ALA A 28 33.18 -2.67 18.26
CA ALA A 28 32.65 -1.36 17.91
C ALA A 28 32.26 -1.18 16.44
N MET A 29 32.20 -2.23 15.64
CA MET A 29 31.73 -2.09 14.25
C MET A 29 30.80 -3.24 13.84
N CYS A 30 29.62 -3.28 14.47
CA CYS A 30 28.50 -4.03 13.89
C CYS A 30 27.97 -3.23 12.69
N PRO A 31 27.81 -3.82 11.49
CA PRO A 31 27.41 -3.07 10.29
C PRO A 31 25.99 -2.55 10.32
N VAL A 32 25.28 -2.63 11.44
CA VAL A 32 23.93 -2.07 11.64
C VAL A 32 23.93 -0.54 11.50
N ASP A 33 25.02 0.13 11.85
CA ASP A 33 25.11 1.60 11.78
C ASP A 33 25.21 2.16 10.34
N ARG A 34 25.59 1.32 9.37
CA ARG A 34 25.76 1.81 7.99
C ARG A 34 24.43 2.08 7.27
N TYR A 35 23.31 1.55 7.80
CA TYR A 35 21.96 1.80 7.25
C TYR A 35 21.22 2.94 7.96
N SER A 36 21.52 3.21 9.23
CA SER A 36 20.91 4.32 9.98
C SER A 36 21.30 5.70 9.43
N TRP A 37 22.55 5.85 8.98
CA TRP A 37 23.06 7.12 8.44
C TRP A 37 22.45 7.52 7.09
N ARG A 38 22.01 6.57 6.29
CA ARG A 38 21.37 6.87 4.99
C ARG A 38 19.96 7.47 5.12
N PHE A 39 19.32 7.36 6.27
CA PHE A 39 17.97 7.87 6.49
C PHE A 39 17.94 9.22 7.22
N MET A 40 19.06 9.61 7.90
CA MET A 40 19.09 10.83 8.70
C MET A 40 19.30 12.13 7.89
N ASP A 41 19.87 12.05 6.69
CA ASP A 41 20.17 13.22 5.83
C ASP A 41 19.26 13.31 4.59
N GLN A 42 18.14 12.57 4.55
CA GLN A 42 17.26 12.59 3.40
C GLN A 42 16.29 13.77 3.48
N VAL A 43 16.23 14.55 2.40
CA VAL A 43 15.24 15.61 2.25
C VAL A 43 13.85 15.01 2.32
N PRO A 44 12.96 15.51 3.21
CA PRO A 44 11.58 15.09 3.25
C PRO A 44 10.90 15.24 1.89
N PHE A 45 9.93 14.40 1.56
CA PHE A 45 9.03 14.73 0.47
C PHE A 45 8.23 15.98 0.85
N SER A 46 7.95 16.87 -0.11
CA SER A 46 7.31 18.14 0.22
C SER A 46 5.89 17.93 0.75
N LYS A 47 5.15 16.99 0.16
CA LYS A 47 3.76 16.75 0.57
C LYS A 47 3.30 15.33 0.21
N LEU A 48 2.51 14.72 1.11
CA LEU A 48 1.79 13.48 0.88
C LEU A 48 0.30 13.77 0.72
N SER A 49 -0.30 13.36 -0.39
CA SER A 49 -1.75 13.31 -0.57
C SER A 49 -2.24 11.89 -0.29
N ILE A 50 -3.18 11.72 0.62
CA ILE A 50 -3.91 10.45 0.79
C ILE A 50 -5.33 10.66 0.32
N PHE A 51 -5.82 9.83 -0.61
CA PHE A 51 -7.20 9.92 -1.01
C PHE A 51 -7.97 8.62 -0.81
N PHE A 52 -9.24 8.79 -0.49
CA PHE A 52 -10.19 7.75 -0.15
C PHE A 52 -11.40 7.84 -1.10
N PRO A 53 -11.55 6.90 -2.05
CA PRO A 53 -12.82 6.73 -2.75
C PRO A 53 -13.88 6.25 -1.77
N MET A 54 -15.01 6.93 -1.71
CA MET A 54 -16.09 6.61 -0.77
C MET A 54 -17.43 6.56 -1.49
N TRP A 55 -18.20 5.52 -1.22
CA TRP A 55 -19.60 5.40 -1.61
C TRP A 55 -20.37 4.66 -0.52
N ASN A 56 -21.22 5.40 0.20
CA ASN A 56 -21.96 4.88 1.37
C ASN A 56 -21.04 4.30 2.44
N GLU A 57 -20.10 5.12 2.91
CA GLU A 57 -19.09 4.75 3.91
C GLU A 57 -19.25 5.56 5.22
N GLN A 58 -20.48 5.98 5.58
CA GLN A 58 -20.76 6.78 6.78
C GLN A 58 -20.23 6.17 8.07
N GLU A 59 -20.12 4.84 8.16
CA GLU A 59 -19.60 4.14 9.34
C GLU A 59 -18.07 4.13 9.43
N TYR A 60 -17.38 4.35 8.31
CA TYR A 60 -15.93 4.25 8.21
C TYR A 60 -15.22 5.57 8.03
N ILE A 61 -15.84 6.56 7.38
CA ILE A 61 -15.22 7.84 7.01
C ILE A 61 -14.47 8.52 8.15
N GLY A 62 -15.08 8.68 9.32
CA GLY A 62 -14.44 9.33 10.47
C GLY A 62 -13.21 8.56 10.99
N ARG A 63 -13.27 7.24 10.97
CA ARG A 63 -12.14 6.37 11.37
C ARG A 63 -11.02 6.41 10.36
N ALA A 64 -11.33 6.36 9.07
CA ALA A 64 -10.37 6.41 7.98
C ALA A 64 -9.59 7.72 7.98
N ILE A 65 -10.29 8.84 8.07
CA ILE A 65 -9.68 10.17 8.12
C ILE A 65 -8.81 10.34 9.36
N ASN A 66 -9.28 9.92 10.55
CA ASN A 66 -8.48 10.00 11.77
C ASN A 66 -7.23 9.10 11.72
N ALA A 67 -7.31 7.90 11.13
CA ALA A 67 -6.16 7.02 10.98
C ALA A 67 -5.14 7.63 10.00
N GLY A 68 -5.59 8.13 8.85
CA GLY A 68 -4.75 8.83 7.87
C GLY A 68 -4.07 10.06 8.47
N ARG A 69 -4.82 10.90 9.23
CA ARG A 69 -4.29 12.08 9.93
C ARG A 69 -3.17 11.71 10.90
N ARG A 70 -3.38 10.71 11.76
CA ARG A 70 -2.36 10.27 12.73
C ARG A 70 -1.09 9.81 12.03
N ALA A 71 -1.22 8.97 11.03
CA ALA A 71 -0.06 8.50 10.26
C ALA A 71 0.69 9.64 9.57
N CYS A 72 -0.02 10.63 9.02
CA CYS A 72 0.61 11.81 8.42
C CYS A 72 1.36 12.65 9.48
N LEU A 73 0.78 12.86 10.64
CA LEU A 73 1.45 13.59 11.75
C LEU A 73 2.71 12.86 12.22
N ASP A 74 2.66 11.53 12.33
CA ASP A 74 3.83 10.72 12.68
C ASP A 74 4.93 10.81 11.60
N LEU A 75 4.55 10.83 10.30
CA LEU A 75 5.48 11.00 9.18
C LEU A 75 6.12 12.40 9.17
N VAL A 76 5.36 13.45 9.48
CA VAL A 76 5.89 14.81 9.63
C VAL A 76 6.87 14.86 10.80
N ALA A 77 6.49 14.31 11.95
CA ALA A 77 7.35 14.27 13.14
C ALA A 77 8.65 13.46 12.90
N ALA A 78 8.58 12.42 12.06
CA ALA A 78 9.74 11.62 11.66
C ALA A 78 10.59 12.26 10.55
N GLY A 79 10.18 13.42 9.99
CA GLY A 79 10.87 14.08 8.88
C GLY A 79 10.81 13.33 7.55
N GLU A 80 9.85 12.42 7.38
CA GLU A 80 9.66 11.69 6.12
C GLU A 80 8.93 12.55 5.07
N ILE A 81 8.01 13.40 5.51
CA ILE A 81 7.25 14.37 4.70
C ILE A 81 7.26 15.72 5.41
N ALA A 82 7.10 16.83 4.66
CA ALA A 82 7.00 18.17 5.23
C ALA A 82 5.55 18.58 5.49
N ASP A 83 4.60 18.11 4.68
CA ASP A 83 3.18 18.47 4.73
C ASP A 83 2.32 17.30 4.23
N TYR A 84 1.00 17.40 4.44
CA TYR A 84 0.05 16.40 3.95
C TYR A 84 -1.31 16.99 3.58
N GLU A 85 -2.11 16.24 2.85
CA GLU A 85 -3.53 16.46 2.66
C GLU A 85 -4.29 15.14 2.62
N LEU A 86 -5.53 15.14 3.08
CA LEU A 86 -6.46 14.04 3.02
C LEU A 86 -7.61 14.42 2.09
N ILE A 87 -7.88 13.60 1.07
CA ILE A 87 -8.88 13.89 0.06
C ILE A 87 -9.97 12.82 0.12
N ILE A 88 -11.19 13.24 0.37
CA ILE A 88 -12.36 12.38 0.29
C ILE A 88 -12.94 12.54 -1.12
N VAL A 89 -13.10 11.43 -1.84
CA VAL A 89 -13.81 11.41 -3.11
C VAL A 89 -15.14 10.72 -2.88
N ASP A 90 -16.17 11.51 -2.67
CA ASP A 90 -17.53 11.02 -2.48
C ASP A 90 -18.20 10.75 -3.84
N ASP A 91 -18.47 9.49 -4.12
CA ASP A 91 -18.99 9.02 -5.40
C ASP A 91 -20.53 9.02 -5.45
N ALA A 92 -21.13 10.16 -5.14
CA ALA A 92 -22.58 10.34 -5.04
C ALA A 92 -23.21 9.39 -4.02
N SER A 93 -22.74 9.44 -2.78
CA SER A 93 -23.29 8.67 -1.67
C SER A 93 -24.73 9.05 -1.40
N THR A 94 -25.53 8.08 -0.96
CA THR A 94 -26.96 8.22 -0.62
C THR A 94 -27.23 8.16 0.87
N ASP A 95 -26.20 7.89 1.67
CA ASP A 95 -26.19 7.92 3.13
C ASP A 95 -25.58 9.24 3.65
N ASP A 96 -25.22 9.31 4.92
CA ASP A 96 -24.66 10.51 5.54
C ASP A 96 -23.17 10.76 5.19
N THR A 97 -22.55 9.98 4.30
CA THR A 97 -21.12 10.11 3.95
C THR A 97 -20.77 11.52 3.48
N ALA A 98 -21.55 12.09 2.56
CA ALA A 98 -21.31 13.44 2.02
C ALA A 98 -21.33 14.51 3.13
N GLN A 99 -22.36 14.46 3.98
CA GLN A 99 -22.53 15.43 5.08
C GLN A 99 -21.42 15.32 6.14
N ILE A 100 -20.95 14.08 6.40
CA ILE A 100 -19.81 13.87 7.31
C ILE A 100 -18.54 14.41 6.67
N ALA A 101 -18.33 14.19 5.38
CA ALA A 101 -17.17 14.70 4.65
C ALA A 101 -17.10 16.24 4.72
N ASP A 102 -18.22 16.94 4.49
CA ASP A 102 -18.28 18.39 4.57
C ASP A 102 -17.89 18.91 5.97
N ARG A 103 -18.45 18.32 7.04
CA ARG A 103 -18.08 18.68 8.42
C ARG A 103 -16.60 18.49 8.69
N LEU A 104 -16.00 17.39 8.22
CA LEU A 104 -14.57 17.15 8.41
C LEU A 104 -13.70 18.21 7.72
N THR A 105 -14.14 18.76 6.57
CA THR A 105 -13.41 19.86 5.90
C THR A 105 -13.49 21.18 6.65
N GLU A 106 -14.58 21.42 7.39
CA GLU A 106 -14.71 22.58 8.24
C GLU A 106 -13.83 22.49 9.50
N GLU A 107 -13.58 21.27 9.99
CA GLU A 107 -12.78 21.02 11.20
C GLU A 107 -11.27 21.05 10.96
N ASP A 108 -10.80 20.72 9.76
CA ASP A 108 -9.37 20.56 9.45
C ASP A 108 -9.05 21.00 8.02
N SER A 109 -8.23 22.03 7.90
CA SER A 109 -7.81 22.58 6.59
C SER A 109 -6.98 21.63 5.73
N HIS A 110 -6.45 20.54 6.29
CA HIS A 110 -5.75 19.50 5.53
C HIS A 110 -6.73 18.53 4.84
N ILE A 111 -8.03 18.60 5.17
CA ILE A 111 -9.05 17.73 4.60
C ILE A 111 -9.76 18.47 3.46
N ARG A 112 -9.93 17.80 2.34
CA ARG A 112 -10.70 18.29 1.20
C ARG A 112 -11.68 17.22 0.74
N VAL A 113 -12.81 17.62 0.20
CA VAL A 113 -13.79 16.74 -0.40
C VAL A 113 -14.01 17.08 -1.87
N VAL A 114 -14.23 16.06 -2.68
CA VAL A 114 -14.67 16.15 -4.07
C VAL A 114 -15.94 15.32 -4.22
N HIS A 115 -17.08 15.95 -4.40
CA HIS A 115 -18.35 15.26 -4.64
C HIS A 115 -18.58 15.01 -6.12
N HIS A 116 -18.94 13.79 -6.47
CA HIS A 116 -19.42 13.48 -7.79
C HIS A 116 -20.93 13.73 -7.89
N PRO A 117 -21.43 14.33 -8.96
CA PRO A 117 -22.88 14.53 -9.14
C PRO A 117 -23.62 13.23 -9.45
N VAL A 118 -22.90 12.21 -9.91
CA VAL A 118 -23.39 10.86 -10.19
C VAL A 118 -22.31 9.84 -9.87
N ASN A 119 -22.73 8.62 -9.51
CA ASN A 119 -21.80 7.55 -9.20
C ASN A 119 -20.97 7.15 -10.42
N ARG A 120 -19.65 7.36 -10.34
CA ARG A 120 -18.66 7.08 -11.39
C ARG A 120 -17.89 5.78 -11.14
N LYS A 121 -18.29 5.02 -10.14
CA LYS A 121 -17.67 3.77 -9.70
C LYS A 121 -16.21 3.96 -9.23
N LEU A 122 -15.58 2.85 -8.83
CA LEU A 122 -14.23 2.86 -8.27
C LEU A 122 -13.21 3.55 -9.20
N GLY A 123 -13.20 3.20 -10.49
CA GLY A 123 -12.25 3.78 -11.43
C GLY A 123 -12.43 5.29 -11.62
N GLY A 124 -13.68 5.77 -11.66
CA GLY A 124 -13.96 7.21 -11.71
C GLY A 124 -13.45 7.94 -10.48
N SER A 125 -13.70 7.39 -9.30
CA SER A 125 -13.26 7.98 -8.03
C SER A 125 -11.74 7.96 -7.88
N ILE A 126 -11.07 6.88 -8.27
CA ILE A 126 -9.61 6.80 -8.27
C ILE A 126 -8.99 7.84 -9.22
N LYS A 127 -9.54 8.00 -10.44
CA LYS A 127 -9.07 9.03 -11.37
C LYS A 127 -9.23 10.44 -10.80
N THR A 128 -10.36 10.70 -10.15
CA THR A 128 -10.61 11.98 -9.49
C THR A 128 -9.64 12.22 -8.34
N GLY A 129 -9.38 11.20 -7.51
CA GLY A 129 -8.42 11.29 -6.39
C GLY A 129 -7.01 11.63 -6.86
N PHE A 130 -6.51 10.92 -7.89
CA PHE A 130 -5.19 11.24 -8.47
C PHE A 130 -5.13 12.64 -9.09
N ALA A 131 -6.19 13.07 -9.76
CA ALA A 131 -6.25 14.42 -10.36
C ALA A 131 -6.34 15.53 -9.29
N ALA A 132 -7.00 15.27 -8.16
CA ALA A 132 -7.14 16.22 -7.06
C ALA A 132 -5.88 16.33 -6.19
N ALA A 133 -5.03 15.30 -6.16
CA ALA A 133 -3.83 15.26 -5.33
C ALA A 133 -2.81 16.30 -5.76
N THR A 134 -2.24 17.03 -4.77
CA THR A 134 -1.25 18.09 -4.99
C THR A 134 0.14 17.71 -4.48
N GLY A 135 0.27 16.69 -3.65
CA GLY A 135 1.53 16.24 -3.06
C GLY A 135 2.47 15.54 -4.05
N ASP A 136 3.75 15.47 -3.72
CA ASP A 136 4.75 14.72 -4.48
C ASP A 136 4.48 13.22 -4.46
N LEU A 137 3.94 12.77 -3.32
CA LEU A 137 3.49 11.42 -3.09
C LEU A 137 1.97 11.38 -3.02
N VAL A 138 1.39 10.35 -3.62
CA VAL A 138 -0.05 10.12 -3.60
C VAL A 138 -0.32 8.69 -3.17
N LEU A 139 -1.02 8.53 -2.05
CA LEU A 139 -1.54 7.24 -1.61
C LEU A 139 -3.01 7.11 -1.99
N TYR A 140 -3.35 6.04 -2.66
CA TYR A 140 -4.71 5.54 -2.80
C TYR A 140 -4.98 4.42 -1.80
N THR A 141 -6.09 4.52 -1.06
CA THR A 141 -6.56 3.46 -0.16
C THR A 141 -8.06 3.49 0.04
N ASP A 142 -8.65 2.33 0.38
CA ASP A 142 -10.07 2.22 0.73
C ASP A 142 -10.34 2.77 2.15
N ALA A 143 -11.59 3.18 2.40
CA ALA A 143 -12.00 3.77 3.68
C ALA A 143 -12.19 2.76 4.81
N ASP A 144 -12.28 1.46 4.51
CA ASP A 144 -12.53 0.39 5.48
C ASP A 144 -11.31 -0.05 6.29
N LEU A 145 -10.18 0.68 6.15
CA LEU A 145 -8.92 0.45 6.88
C LEU A 145 -8.37 -0.97 6.71
N PRO A 146 -8.07 -1.40 5.49
CA PRO A 146 -7.67 -2.78 5.22
C PRO A 146 -6.26 -3.14 5.72
N PHE A 147 -5.51 -2.18 6.27
CA PHE A 147 -4.17 -2.33 6.83
C PHE A 147 -3.90 -1.28 7.91
N ASP A 148 -2.83 -1.46 8.68
CA ASP A 148 -2.38 -0.44 9.64
C ASP A 148 -1.65 0.69 8.89
N PHE A 149 -2.11 1.93 9.07
CA PHE A 149 -1.49 3.12 8.47
C PHE A 149 -0.03 3.37 8.92
N ALA A 150 0.44 2.76 10.00
CA ALA A 150 1.86 2.75 10.39
C ALA A 150 2.78 2.16 9.29
N GLU A 151 2.24 1.30 8.43
CA GLU A 151 2.96 0.74 7.27
C GLU A 151 3.35 1.79 6.22
N LEU A 152 2.78 2.99 6.26
CA LEU A 152 3.18 4.11 5.39
C LEU A 152 4.64 4.51 5.56
N THR A 153 5.16 4.54 6.79
CA THR A 153 6.58 4.82 7.05
C THR A 153 7.47 3.84 6.31
N LYS A 154 7.13 2.56 6.38
CA LYS A 154 7.85 1.50 5.69
C LYS A 154 7.74 1.64 4.17
N ALA A 155 6.55 1.97 3.66
CA ALA A 155 6.33 2.17 2.22
C ALA A 155 7.17 3.33 1.66
N ILE A 156 7.23 4.47 2.36
CA ILE A 156 8.05 5.63 1.97
C ILE A 156 9.53 5.26 1.96
N ARG A 157 10.01 4.55 2.98
CA ARG A 157 11.41 4.09 3.05
C ARG A 157 11.75 3.08 1.94
N ILE A 158 10.83 2.17 1.62
CA ILE A 158 10.96 1.26 0.47
C ILE A 158 11.04 2.07 -0.84
N MET A 159 10.19 3.09 -1.01
CA MET A 159 10.21 3.95 -2.19
C MET A 159 11.57 4.62 -2.38
N ARG A 160 12.16 5.14 -1.31
CA ARG A 160 13.49 5.76 -1.34
C ARG A 160 14.59 4.73 -1.61
N LEU A 161 14.59 3.61 -0.87
CA LEU A 161 15.65 2.60 -0.93
C LEU A 161 15.78 1.95 -2.31
N TYR A 162 14.64 1.67 -2.95
CA TYR A 162 14.58 1.02 -4.25
C TYR A 162 14.33 2.00 -5.41
N GLU A 163 14.33 3.31 -5.14
CA GLU A 163 14.01 4.37 -6.11
C GLU A 163 12.70 4.10 -6.86
N SER A 164 11.74 3.50 -6.14
CA SER A 164 10.49 3.06 -6.73
C SER A 164 9.60 4.25 -7.10
N ASP A 165 8.88 4.11 -8.20
CA ASP A 165 7.87 5.08 -8.63
C ASP A 165 6.50 4.75 -8.06
N ILE A 166 6.26 3.45 -7.83
CA ILE A 166 5.05 2.94 -7.15
C ILE A 166 5.48 1.91 -6.11
N VAL A 167 4.94 2.03 -4.90
CA VAL A 167 4.98 0.99 -3.86
C VAL A 167 3.57 0.47 -3.64
N SER A 168 3.37 -0.81 -3.88
CA SER A 168 2.07 -1.48 -3.75
C SER A 168 2.13 -2.53 -2.66
N ALA A 169 1.20 -2.51 -1.71
CA ALA A 169 1.12 -3.57 -0.72
C ALA A 169 0.39 -4.81 -1.27
N TYR A 170 0.59 -5.95 -0.60
CA TYR A 170 -0.17 -7.18 -0.77
C TYR A 170 -0.41 -7.82 0.59
N ARG A 171 -1.49 -8.58 0.72
CA ARG A 171 -1.84 -9.27 1.96
C ARG A 171 -0.91 -10.44 2.23
N HIS A 172 -0.33 -10.49 3.44
CA HIS A 172 0.48 -11.64 3.89
C HIS A 172 -0.39 -12.85 4.11
N ASP A 173 -1.46 -12.69 4.86
CA ASP A 173 -2.40 -13.75 5.21
C ASP A 173 -3.75 -13.52 4.52
N ARG A 174 -4.36 -14.61 4.08
CA ARG A 174 -5.67 -14.65 3.41
C ARG A 174 -6.61 -15.69 4.02
N THR A 175 -6.24 -16.26 5.16
CA THR A 175 -7.01 -17.34 5.80
C THR A 175 -8.41 -16.89 6.19
N GLU A 176 -8.58 -15.60 6.49
CA GLU A 176 -9.88 -15.03 6.88
C GLU A 176 -10.79 -14.64 5.69
N GLU A 177 -10.29 -14.64 4.46
CA GLU A 177 -11.05 -14.18 3.29
C GLU A 177 -12.01 -15.19 2.68
N GLY A 178 -11.97 -16.44 3.12
CA GLY A 178 -12.66 -17.55 2.47
C GLY A 178 -11.98 -18.03 1.18
N SER A 179 -11.98 -19.35 0.97
CA SER A 179 -11.24 -20.01 -0.11
C SER A 179 -11.63 -19.55 -1.52
N SER A 180 -12.89 -19.20 -1.77
CA SER A 180 -13.37 -18.75 -3.07
C SER A 180 -12.73 -17.42 -3.49
N ARG A 181 -12.60 -16.45 -2.57
CA ARG A 181 -12.03 -15.12 -2.86
C ARG A 181 -10.52 -15.22 -3.14
N ALA A 182 -9.82 -16.06 -2.40
CA ALA A 182 -8.40 -16.35 -2.65
C ALA A 182 -8.18 -16.94 -4.07
N ILE A 183 -9.03 -17.90 -4.47
CA ILE A 183 -8.98 -18.51 -5.81
C ILE A 183 -9.24 -17.47 -6.91
N TYR A 184 -10.26 -16.60 -6.76
CA TYR A 184 -10.53 -15.53 -7.74
C TYR A 184 -9.34 -14.59 -7.90
N THR A 185 -8.68 -14.20 -6.81
CA THR A 185 -7.49 -13.35 -6.88
C THR A 185 -6.33 -14.05 -7.59
N LEU A 186 -6.12 -15.34 -7.35
CA LEU A 186 -5.08 -16.12 -8.04
C LEU A 186 -5.33 -16.20 -9.54
N ILE A 187 -6.57 -16.52 -9.93
CA ILE A 187 -6.98 -16.57 -11.35
C ILE A 187 -6.81 -15.20 -12.01
N TYR A 188 -7.24 -14.14 -11.33
CA TYR A 188 -7.12 -12.77 -11.84
C TYR A 188 -5.65 -12.37 -12.05
N ASN A 189 -4.80 -12.56 -11.05
CA ASN A 189 -3.36 -12.28 -11.18
C ASN A 189 -2.69 -13.12 -12.28
N PHE A 190 -3.12 -14.38 -12.44
CA PHE A 190 -2.65 -15.24 -13.52
C PHE A 190 -3.05 -14.71 -14.90
N LEU A 191 -4.29 -14.27 -15.08
CA LEU A 191 -4.77 -13.65 -16.33
C LEU A 191 -4.00 -12.37 -16.66
N ILE A 192 -3.79 -11.49 -15.67
CA ILE A 192 -2.99 -10.26 -15.85
C ILE A 192 -1.57 -10.61 -16.30
N ARG A 193 -0.95 -11.60 -15.67
CA ARG A 193 0.38 -12.07 -16.05
C ARG A 193 0.42 -12.61 -17.48
N MET A 194 -0.56 -13.42 -17.85
CA MET A 194 -0.63 -14.06 -19.17
C MET A 194 -0.91 -13.04 -20.28
N MET A 195 -1.80 -12.07 -20.03
CA MET A 195 -2.22 -11.10 -21.04
C MET A 195 -1.27 -9.92 -21.21
N PHE A 196 -0.63 -9.47 -20.14
CA PHE A 196 0.15 -8.23 -20.13
C PHE A 196 1.62 -8.43 -19.72
N GLY A 197 2.01 -9.64 -19.30
CA GLY A 197 3.37 -9.94 -18.84
C GLY A 197 3.71 -9.35 -17.47
N VAL A 198 2.72 -8.86 -16.73
CA VAL A 198 2.92 -8.22 -15.43
C VAL A 198 2.78 -9.24 -14.31
N LYS A 199 3.86 -9.42 -13.53
CA LYS A 199 3.88 -10.30 -12.37
C LYS A 199 3.75 -9.46 -11.10
N MET A 200 2.60 -9.59 -10.44
CA MET A 200 2.29 -8.95 -9.16
C MET A 200 1.59 -9.94 -8.24
N ARG A 201 1.75 -9.74 -6.93
CA ARG A 201 0.88 -10.35 -5.91
C ARG A 201 -0.27 -9.36 -5.67
N ASP A 202 -1.48 -9.85 -5.50
CA ASP A 202 -2.63 -9.08 -5.01
C ASP A 202 -2.79 -7.69 -5.64
N ILE A 203 -2.86 -7.65 -6.99
CA ILE A 203 -2.83 -6.40 -7.76
C ILE A 203 -3.97 -5.43 -7.38
N ASN A 204 -5.11 -5.94 -6.91
CA ASN A 204 -6.29 -5.16 -6.54
C ASN A 204 -6.32 -4.77 -5.04
N PHE A 205 -5.24 -4.98 -4.29
CA PHE A 205 -5.22 -4.50 -2.90
C PHE A 205 -5.12 -2.98 -2.87
N ALA A 206 -6.00 -2.33 -2.11
CA ALA A 206 -6.13 -0.88 -2.06
C ALA A 206 -5.02 -0.22 -1.21
N PHE A 207 -3.80 -0.36 -1.66
CA PHE A 207 -2.62 0.39 -1.22
C PHE A 207 -1.71 0.62 -2.42
N LYS A 208 -1.73 1.83 -2.95
CA LYS A 208 -0.84 2.26 -4.03
C LYS A 208 -0.24 3.61 -3.67
N LEU A 209 0.99 3.61 -3.16
CA LEU A 209 1.77 4.82 -2.96
C LEU A 209 2.54 5.13 -4.24
N CYS A 210 2.24 6.24 -4.87
CA CYS A 210 2.78 6.65 -6.16
C CYS A 210 3.52 7.97 -6.04
N LYS A 211 4.61 8.16 -6.80
CA LYS A 211 5.11 9.50 -7.10
C LYS A 211 4.13 10.18 -8.05
N ARG A 212 3.72 11.42 -7.76
CA ARG A 212 2.72 12.13 -8.55
C ARG A 212 3.12 12.35 -10.01
N ASN A 213 4.41 12.55 -10.28
CA ASN A 213 4.92 12.80 -11.63
C ASN A 213 4.67 11.66 -12.64
N ILE A 214 4.37 10.44 -12.19
CA ILE A 214 4.03 9.34 -13.12
C ILE A 214 2.74 9.63 -13.89
N PHE A 215 1.81 10.41 -13.30
CA PHE A 215 0.52 10.75 -13.89
C PHE A 215 0.62 11.79 -15.01
N GLU A 216 1.77 12.41 -15.21
CA GLU A 216 2.04 13.21 -16.41
C GLU A 216 2.06 12.36 -17.68
N ARG A 217 2.33 11.05 -17.54
CA ARG A 217 2.44 10.09 -18.65
C ARG A 217 1.44 8.94 -18.57
N ILE A 218 0.83 8.73 -17.41
CA ILE A 218 -0.17 7.67 -17.20
C ILE A 218 -1.55 8.30 -17.22
N GLU A 219 -2.32 8.00 -18.26
CA GLU A 219 -3.74 8.31 -18.36
C GLU A 219 -4.55 7.03 -18.08
N LEU A 220 -5.34 7.04 -17.02
CA LEU A 220 -6.19 5.91 -16.62
C LEU A 220 -7.55 6.00 -17.31
N LYS A 221 -8.05 4.90 -17.88
CA LYS A 221 -9.28 4.85 -18.68
C LYS A 221 -10.37 3.96 -18.09
N SER A 222 -10.00 2.97 -17.27
CA SER A 222 -10.97 2.08 -16.63
C SER A 222 -11.92 2.85 -15.71
N GLU A 223 -13.19 2.47 -15.72
CA GLU A 223 -14.21 3.01 -14.82
C GLU A 223 -14.53 2.05 -13.67
N GLY A 224 -14.16 0.80 -13.80
CA GLY A 224 -14.41 -0.24 -12.81
C GLY A 224 -13.17 -0.68 -12.04
N SER A 225 -13.26 -1.88 -11.47
CA SER A 225 -12.19 -2.46 -10.63
C SER A 225 -10.95 -2.93 -11.41
N PHE A 226 -10.93 -2.81 -12.73
CA PHE A 226 -9.73 -3.05 -13.53
C PHE A 226 -8.70 -1.92 -13.37
N ILE A 227 -9.08 -0.77 -12.82
CA ILE A 227 -8.26 0.44 -12.65
C ILE A 227 -6.94 0.16 -11.92
N ASP A 228 -6.95 -0.67 -10.86
CA ASP A 228 -5.75 -1.06 -10.12
C ASP A 228 -4.73 -1.79 -10.99
N ALA A 229 -5.22 -2.72 -11.80
CA ALA A 229 -4.36 -3.44 -12.73
C ALA A 229 -3.91 -2.53 -13.88
N GLU A 230 -4.77 -1.69 -14.40
CA GLU A 230 -4.43 -0.74 -15.44
C GLU A 230 -3.29 0.19 -15.03
N LEU A 231 -3.35 0.76 -13.81
CA LEU A 231 -2.29 1.60 -13.26
C LEU A 231 -0.94 0.89 -13.29
N VAL A 232 -0.89 -0.32 -12.73
CA VAL A 232 0.35 -1.08 -12.65
C VAL A 232 0.86 -1.54 -14.03
N ILE A 233 -0.04 -1.94 -14.92
CA ILE A 233 0.31 -2.35 -16.28
C ILE A 233 0.91 -1.16 -17.05
N ARG A 234 0.26 0.01 -17.03
CA ARG A 234 0.77 1.23 -17.67
C ARG A 234 2.12 1.63 -17.10
N ALA A 235 2.25 1.66 -15.79
CA ALA A 235 3.50 2.01 -15.11
C ALA A 235 4.65 1.08 -15.56
N LYS A 236 4.47 -0.24 -15.47
CA LYS A 236 5.52 -1.19 -15.88
C LYS A 236 5.84 -1.13 -17.36
N LYS A 237 4.85 -0.92 -18.22
CA LYS A 237 5.06 -0.78 -19.67
C LYS A 237 5.82 0.50 -20.02
N LEU A 238 5.58 1.59 -19.32
CA LEU A 238 6.33 2.84 -19.48
C LEU A 238 7.74 2.80 -18.86
N GLY A 239 8.07 1.74 -18.13
CA GLY A 239 9.39 1.53 -17.54
C GLY A 239 9.53 2.03 -16.11
N TYR A 240 8.44 2.42 -15.45
CA TYR A 240 8.44 2.79 -14.05
C TYR A 240 8.72 1.59 -13.13
N THR A 241 9.43 1.86 -12.03
CA THR A 241 9.76 0.86 -11.02
C THR A 241 8.60 0.67 -10.06
N VAL A 242 8.07 -0.56 -10.02
CA VAL A 242 6.97 -0.94 -9.11
C VAL A 242 7.48 -1.98 -8.12
N THR A 243 7.54 -1.60 -6.85
CA THR A 243 7.95 -2.47 -5.73
C THR A 243 6.73 -2.92 -4.93
N GLN A 244 6.79 -4.12 -4.39
CA GLN A 244 5.73 -4.66 -3.53
C GLN A 244 6.28 -5.01 -2.16
N PHE A 245 5.44 -4.82 -1.13
CA PHE A 245 5.70 -5.30 0.22
C PHE A 245 4.44 -5.91 0.84
N GLY A 246 4.64 -6.78 1.80
CA GLY A 246 3.52 -7.43 2.48
C GLY A 246 3.06 -6.64 3.69
N VAL A 247 1.75 -6.66 3.93
CA VAL A 247 1.08 -6.07 5.09
C VAL A 247 0.12 -7.07 5.72
N ASP A 248 -0.13 -6.90 7.01
CA ASP A 248 -1.23 -7.59 7.67
C ASP A 248 -2.55 -7.00 7.21
N TYR A 249 -3.51 -7.88 6.95
CA TYR A 249 -4.80 -7.49 6.42
C TYR A 249 -5.87 -7.55 7.51
N PHE A 250 -6.64 -6.48 7.63
CA PHE A 250 -7.80 -6.40 8.51
C PHE A 250 -9.07 -6.48 7.67
N PRO A 251 -9.84 -7.57 7.80
CA PRO A 251 -11.07 -7.71 7.04
C PRO A 251 -12.11 -6.68 7.49
N ARG A 252 -12.94 -6.24 6.54
CA ARG A 252 -14.06 -5.34 6.80
C ARG A 252 -14.97 -5.95 7.87
N THR A 253 -15.21 -5.22 8.96
CA THR A 253 -16.04 -5.68 10.09
C THR A 253 -17.53 -5.40 9.89
N ARG A 254 -17.89 -4.53 8.92
CA ARG A 254 -19.27 -4.09 8.63
C ARG A 254 -19.48 -3.94 7.13
N GLY A 255 -20.73 -4.04 6.69
CA GLY A 255 -21.12 -3.93 5.29
C GLY A 255 -20.78 -5.15 4.44
N GLU A 256 -21.27 -5.18 3.20
CA GLU A 256 -21.05 -6.26 2.25
C GLU A 256 -19.95 -5.91 1.24
N SER A 257 -19.09 -6.89 0.93
CA SER A 257 -18.10 -6.73 -0.13
C SER A 257 -18.76 -6.85 -1.51
N THR A 258 -18.75 -5.76 -2.26
CA THR A 258 -19.32 -5.72 -3.61
C THR A 258 -18.48 -6.47 -4.65
N LEU A 259 -17.20 -6.76 -4.38
CA LEU A 259 -16.25 -7.29 -5.37
C LEU A 259 -16.39 -8.80 -5.68
N SER A 260 -17.23 -9.53 -4.94
CA SER A 260 -17.33 -11.00 -5.06
C SER A 260 -18.43 -11.50 -6.02
N SER A 261 -19.16 -10.60 -6.68
CA SER A 261 -20.26 -11.04 -7.55
C SER A 261 -19.76 -11.44 -8.94
N PRO A 262 -20.32 -12.51 -9.56
CA PRO A 262 -19.96 -12.93 -10.91
C PRO A 262 -20.10 -11.83 -11.96
N SER A 263 -21.05 -10.92 -11.76
CA SER A 263 -21.29 -9.79 -12.67
C SER A 263 -20.12 -8.81 -12.68
N ILE A 264 -19.42 -8.61 -11.57
CA ILE A 264 -18.23 -7.75 -11.48
C ILE A 264 -17.06 -8.40 -12.19
N ILE A 265 -16.86 -9.71 -12.03
CA ILE A 265 -15.81 -10.44 -12.73
C ILE A 265 -15.99 -10.30 -14.26
N ILE A 266 -17.21 -10.44 -14.77
CA ILE A 266 -17.50 -10.26 -16.20
C ILE A 266 -17.19 -8.84 -16.64
N LYS A 267 -17.53 -7.82 -15.85
CA LYS A 267 -17.20 -6.42 -16.14
C LYS A 267 -15.69 -6.18 -16.21
N ILE A 268 -14.94 -6.70 -15.26
CA ILE A 268 -13.48 -6.62 -15.24
C ILE A 268 -12.88 -7.27 -16.49
N LEU A 269 -13.31 -8.47 -16.85
CA LEU A 269 -12.85 -9.18 -18.05
C LEU A 269 -13.18 -8.40 -19.33
N ARG A 270 -14.33 -7.74 -19.38
CA ARG A 270 -14.73 -6.89 -20.52
C ARG A 270 -13.82 -5.66 -20.63
N GLU A 271 -13.59 -4.93 -19.53
CA GLU A 271 -12.67 -3.78 -19.51
C GLU A 271 -11.25 -4.19 -19.90
N MET A 272 -10.75 -5.29 -19.33
CA MET A 272 -9.45 -5.85 -19.65
C MET A 272 -9.31 -6.17 -21.15
N ARG A 273 -10.35 -6.74 -21.77
CA ARG A 273 -10.36 -7.03 -23.21
C ARG A 273 -10.41 -5.76 -24.06
N GLN A 274 -11.22 -4.76 -23.65
CA GLN A 274 -11.34 -3.48 -24.35
C GLN A 274 -10.02 -2.71 -24.37
N LEU A 275 -9.32 -2.65 -23.24
CA LEU A 275 -8.07 -1.91 -23.11
C LEU A 275 -6.84 -2.71 -23.56
N ARG A 276 -6.98 -4.02 -23.83
CA ARG A 276 -5.85 -4.91 -24.13
C ARG A 276 -4.98 -4.39 -25.29
N SER A 277 -5.58 -4.01 -26.39
CA SER A 277 -4.85 -3.57 -27.59
C SER A 277 -4.04 -2.30 -27.33
N GLU A 278 -4.61 -1.36 -26.59
CA GLU A 278 -3.94 -0.13 -26.20
C GLU A 278 -2.79 -0.42 -25.22
N LEU A 279 -3.07 -1.16 -24.15
CA LEU A 279 -2.07 -1.49 -23.13
C LEU A 279 -0.89 -2.28 -23.69
N LEU A 280 -1.09 -3.13 -24.70
CA LEU A 280 0.00 -3.86 -25.35
C LEU A 280 0.84 -3.00 -26.28
N ARG A 281 0.31 -1.89 -26.79
CA ARG A 281 1.05 -0.93 -27.65
C ARG A 281 1.89 0.06 -26.88
N ILE A 282 1.70 0.16 -25.57
CA ILE A 282 2.53 1.03 -24.73
C ILE A 282 3.97 0.51 -24.79
N THR A 283 4.87 1.34 -25.29
CA THR A 283 6.30 1.05 -25.36
C THR A 283 7.06 1.91 -24.37
N LYS A 284 8.09 1.34 -23.78
CA LYS A 284 9.04 2.09 -22.95
C LYS A 284 9.64 3.21 -23.80
N VAL A 285 9.46 4.44 -23.36
CA VAL A 285 10.22 5.56 -23.97
C VAL A 285 11.62 5.48 -23.37
N VAL A 286 12.58 5.23 -24.25
CA VAL A 286 14.02 5.19 -23.93
C VAL A 286 14.50 6.60 -23.60
#